data_c4bac313d598a73751300f8e8b332968
#
_entry.id   c4bac313d598a73751300f8e8b332968
#
_cell.length_a   1.000
_cell.length_b   1.000
_cell.length_c   1.000
_cell.angle_alpha   90.00
_cell.angle_beta   90.00
_cell.angle_gamma   90.00
#
_symmetry.space_group_name_H-M   'P 1'
#
loop_
_entity.id
_entity.type
_entity.pdbx_description
1 polymer ?
#
loop_
_entity_poly.entity_id
_entity_poly.type
_entity_poly.pdbx_seq_one_letter_code
_entity_poly.pdbx_strand_id
1 'polypeptide(L)'
;MDSAGPPRPTEPRPRRRDRHGRGMRGPVAPPQVPLSATRADTFRDLVQDSVERLERLWPQLSEVDFVVLEVPAAQDDSVPLGSSAPATRDRHARVVVYRRPVELRAKSRDERAVLVHEVVVEQVAELLGLAPESVDPRYGQE
;
A
#
# COMPACT_ATOMS: atom_id res chain seq x y z
N MET A 1 -12.30 -12.28 25.99
CA MET A 1 -12.16 -11.89 25.96
C MET A 1 -11.92 -11.76 25.64
N ASP A 2 -11.98 -11.69 25.39
CA ASP A 2 -11.65 -11.39 25.03
C ASP A 2 -11.60 -11.16 24.52
N SER A 3 -11.86 -11.14 24.38
CA SER A 3 -11.70 -10.62 23.94
C SER A 3 -11.72 -10.37 23.45
N ALA A 4 -11.93 -10.42 23.25
CA ALA A 4 -11.86 -9.84 22.81
C ALA A 4 -11.84 -9.55 22.25
N GLY A 5 -11.94 -9.59 21.85
CA GLY A 5 -11.82 -8.86 21.38
C GLY A 5 -11.86 -8.68 20.66
N PRO A 6 -11.90 -8.45 20.22
CA PRO A 6 -11.90 -7.84 19.49
C PRO A 6 -11.66 -7.36 18.93
N PRO A 7 -11.41 -7.12 18.56
CA PRO A 7 -11.09 -6.39 18.00
C PRO A 7 -10.63 -6.03 17.45
N ARG A 8 -10.20 -5.96 17.06
CA ARG A 8 -9.60 -5.42 16.67
C ARG A 8 -9.37 -4.91 15.91
N PRO A 9 -9.30 -4.58 15.45
CA PRO A 9 -8.92 -3.93 14.68
C PRO A 9 -8.18 -3.41 14.40
N THR A 10 -7.73 -3.33 14.25
CA THR A 10 -7.08 -2.81 14.10
C THR A 10 -6.31 -2.58 13.90
N GLU A 11 -5.75 -2.65 13.75
CA GLU A 11 -4.94 -2.39 13.70
C GLU A 11 -4.15 -2.50 13.36
N PRO A 12 -3.66 -2.26 13.11
CA PRO A 12 -2.72 -2.55 12.38
C PRO A 12 -1.73 -3.36 12.54
N ARG A 13 -1.57 -4.12 12.57
CA ARG A 13 -0.80 -4.92 12.78
C ARG A 13 0.19 -5.25 12.20
N PRO A 14 0.80 -5.46 12.12
CA PRO A 14 1.63 -5.71 11.35
C PRO A 14 2.06 -6.86 11.09
N ARG A 15 1.76 -7.61 11.15
CA ARG A 15 2.06 -8.53 11.10
C ARG A 15 2.35 -9.37 10.89
N ARG A 16 2.56 -9.79 10.69
CA ARG A 16 2.72 -10.63 10.56
C ARG A 16 2.72 -11.58 10.50
N ARG A 17 2.82 -11.92 10.39
CA ARG A 17 2.70 -12.81 10.33
C ARG A 17 2.40 -13.81 10.40
N ASP A 18 2.26 -14.03 10.41
CA ASP A 18 2.02 -14.84 10.58
C ASP A 18 1.59 -15.56 10.02
N ARG A 19 1.70 -15.60 9.45
CA ARG A 19 1.30 -16.06 9.02
C ARG A 19 1.07 -16.96 8.76
N HIS A 20 1.15 -17.01 8.56
CA HIS A 20 0.75 -17.67 8.57
C HIS A 20 0.22 -18.31 8.95
N GLY A 21 0.44 -18.45 8.97
CA GLY A 21 0.02 -18.63 9.60
C GLY A 21 -0.65 -18.98 9.84
N ARG A 22 -0.74 -18.82 9.94
CA ARG A 22 -1.40 -18.92 10.30
C ARG A 22 -2.08 -19.63 10.61
N GLY A 23 -2.16 -19.97 10.61
CA GLY A 23 -2.75 -20.42 11.05
C GLY A 23 -3.63 -21.13 10.92
N MET A 24 -3.80 -21.45 10.72
CA MET A 24 -4.66 -21.90 10.75
C MET A 24 -5.02 -22.88 10.87
N ARG A 25 -5.21 -23.26 11.19
CA ARG A 25 -5.80 -23.95 11.40
C ARG A 25 -6.60 -24.50 11.26
N GLY A 26 -6.65 -24.80 11.30
CA GLY A 26 -7.55 -24.98 11.34
C GLY A 26 -8.49 -25.09 10.77
N PRO A 27 -8.92 -25.46 10.75
CA PRO A 27 -9.81 -25.61 9.98
C PRO A 27 -10.59 -25.01 9.49
N VAL A 28 -10.70 -24.87 9.56
CA VAL A 28 -11.58 -24.36 9.07
C VAL A 28 -11.69 -23.14 8.89
N ALA A 29 -11.04 -22.69 8.15
CA ALA A 29 -11.17 -21.39 7.86
C ALA A 29 -12.54 -21.06 7.62
N PRO A 30 -12.99 -20.07 8.18
CA PRO A 30 -14.29 -19.64 7.86
C PRO A 30 -14.27 -19.19 6.46
N PRO A 31 -15.04 -19.78 5.69
CA PRO A 31 -15.13 -19.37 4.31
C PRO A 31 -15.83 -18.05 4.15
N GLN A 32 -16.18 -17.43 5.25
CA GLN A 32 -16.94 -16.21 5.17
C GLN A 32 -16.11 -14.96 5.05
N VAL A 33 -14.77 -15.09 4.96
CA VAL A 33 -13.95 -13.90 4.76
C VAL A 33 -14.39 -13.24 3.47
N PRO A 34 -14.81 -11.98 3.50
CA PRO A 34 -15.26 -11.32 2.28
C PRO A 34 -14.14 -11.22 1.27
N LEU A 35 -14.49 -11.45 0.02
CA LEU A 35 -13.52 -11.38 -1.05
C LEU A 35 -12.89 -9.99 -1.13
N SER A 36 -13.68 -8.95 -0.87
CA SER A 36 -13.16 -7.60 -0.91
C SER A 36 -12.09 -7.37 0.15
N ALA A 37 -12.26 -7.97 1.34
CA ALA A 37 -11.24 -7.85 2.37
C ALA A 37 -9.95 -8.54 1.94
N THR A 38 -10.09 -9.71 1.30
CA THR A 38 -8.91 -10.42 0.80
C THR A 38 -8.19 -9.60 -0.27
N ARG A 39 -8.95 -8.96 -1.15
CA ARG A 39 -8.33 -8.12 -2.18
C ARG A 39 -7.61 -6.94 -1.57
N ALA A 40 -8.20 -6.35 -0.53
CA ALA A 40 -7.55 -5.23 0.13
C ALA A 40 -6.23 -5.66 0.77
N ASP A 41 -6.23 -6.84 1.39
CA ASP A 41 -5.01 -7.35 2.00
C ASP A 41 -3.94 -7.60 0.96
N THR A 42 -4.33 -8.21 -0.17
CA THR A 42 -3.39 -8.48 -1.25
C THR A 42 -2.83 -7.16 -1.79
N PHE A 43 -3.68 -6.17 -1.92
CA PHE A 43 -3.22 -4.87 -2.42
C PHE A 43 -2.22 -4.22 -1.47
N ARG A 44 -2.50 -4.30 -0.17
CA ARG A 44 -1.56 -3.74 0.81
C ARG A 44 -0.22 -4.44 0.76
N ASP A 45 -0.23 -5.75 0.50
CA ASP A 45 1.03 -6.49 0.36
C ASP A 45 1.83 -5.97 -0.83
N LEU A 46 1.15 -5.67 -1.94
CA LEU A 46 1.85 -5.12 -3.10
C LEU A 46 2.49 -3.77 -2.78
N VAL A 47 1.77 -2.93 -2.07
CA VAL A 47 2.32 -1.63 -1.68
C VAL A 47 3.51 -1.84 -0.75
N GLN A 48 3.38 -2.73 0.22
CA GLN A 48 4.44 -2.99 1.17
C GLN A 48 5.70 -3.50 0.47
N ASP A 49 5.53 -4.42 -0.47
CA ASP A 49 6.67 -4.93 -1.23
C ASP A 49 7.38 -3.82 -1.98
N SER A 50 6.61 -2.93 -2.59
CA SER A 50 7.19 -1.81 -3.32
C SER A 50 7.96 -0.88 -2.40
N VAL A 51 7.37 -0.58 -1.24
CA VAL A 51 8.01 0.31 -0.27
C VAL A 51 9.32 -0.30 0.22
N GLU A 52 9.31 -1.59 0.51
CA GLU A 52 10.53 -2.23 1.00
C GLU A 52 11.65 -2.19 -0.02
N ARG A 53 11.30 -2.35 -1.30
CA ARG A 53 12.31 -2.25 -2.34
C ARG A 53 12.92 -0.87 -2.38
N LEU A 54 12.10 0.17 -2.27
CA LEU A 54 12.61 1.53 -2.33
C LEU A 54 13.37 1.91 -1.07
N GLU A 55 12.99 1.38 0.08
CA GLU A 55 13.70 1.70 1.32
C GLU A 55 15.14 1.22 1.28
N ARG A 56 15.43 0.16 0.54
CA ARG A 56 16.81 -0.28 0.41
C ARG A 56 17.66 0.75 -0.32
N LEU A 57 17.05 1.49 -1.22
CA LEU A 57 17.76 2.54 -1.96
C LEU A 57 17.70 3.87 -1.23
N TRP A 58 16.64 4.10 -0.48
CA TRP A 58 16.38 5.38 0.18
C TRP A 58 15.98 5.13 1.62
N PRO A 59 16.96 4.90 2.50
CA PRO A 59 16.62 4.57 3.91
C PRO A 59 15.75 5.61 4.60
N GLN A 60 15.82 6.87 4.16
CA GLN A 60 15.00 7.91 4.78
C GLN A 60 13.51 7.68 4.59
N LEU A 61 13.12 6.76 3.72
CA LEU A 61 11.70 6.46 3.56
C LEU A 61 11.10 5.79 4.79
N SER A 62 11.94 5.32 5.71
CA SER A 62 11.40 4.80 6.98
C SER A 62 10.66 5.88 7.76
N GLU A 63 10.89 7.15 7.44
CA GLU A 63 10.21 8.26 8.12
C GLU A 63 8.93 8.67 7.40
N VAL A 64 8.57 8.01 6.32
CA VAL A 64 7.39 8.35 5.54
C VAL A 64 6.29 7.36 5.84
N ASP A 65 5.08 7.87 6.06
CA ASP A 65 3.91 7.01 6.25
C ASP A 65 3.33 6.63 4.90
N PHE A 66 3.24 5.34 4.64
CA PHE A 66 2.64 4.84 3.41
C PHE A 66 1.27 4.26 3.75
N VAL A 67 0.24 4.77 3.09
CA VAL A 67 -1.15 4.49 3.45
C VAL A 67 -1.90 4.04 2.20
N VAL A 68 -2.77 3.07 2.36
CA VAL A 68 -3.68 2.64 1.29
C VAL A 68 -5.08 3.10 1.67
N LEU A 69 -5.70 3.86 0.79
CA LEU A 69 -7.09 4.27 0.96
C LEU A 69 -7.89 3.71 -0.21
N GLU A 70 -9.20 3.61 -0.03
CA GLU A 70 -10.03 3.01 -1.05
C GLU A 70 -10.21 3.93 -2.25
N VAL A 71 -10.59 5.17 -1.99
CA VAL A 71 -10.81 6.15 -3.05
C VAL A 71 -10.32 7.50 -2.56
N PRO A 72 -9.95 8.39 -3.48
CA PRO A 72 -9.61 9.74 -3.06
C PRO A 72 -10.84 10.47 -2.55
N ALA A 73 -10.60 11.55 -1.85
CA ALA A 73 -11.68 12.40 -1.40
C ALA A 73 -12.33 13.04 -2.63
N ALA A 74 -12.90 14.19 -2.53
CA ALA A 74 -13.50 14.82 -3.68
C ALA A 74 -12.46 15.06 -4.77
N GLN A 75 -12.84 14.86 -6.01
CA GLN A 75 -11.98 15.15 -7.15
C GLN A 75 -12.84 15.65 -8.29
N ASP A 76 -12.18 16.25 -9.27
CA ASP A 76 -12.88 16.75 -10.43
C ASP A 76 -12.83 15.73 -11.55
N ASP A 77 -12.18 16.04 -12.64
CA ASP A 77 -12.27 15.18 -13.82
C ASP A 77 -11.37 13.98 -13.77
N SER A 78 -10.19 14.11 -13.23
CA SER A 78 -9.26 12.99 -13.21
C SER A 78 -9.26 12.36 -11.85
N VAL A 79 -9.09 11.03 -11.83
CA VAL A 79 -9.04 10.28 -10.59
C VAL A 79 -7.59 9.94 -10.33
N PRO A 80 -6.99 10.47 -9.27
CA PRO A 80 -5.58 10.17 -9.00
C PRO A 80 -5.41 8.74 -8.53
N LEU A 81 -4.26 8.17 -8.83
CA LEU A 81 -3.91 6.84 -8.35
C LEU A 81 -3.18 6.92 -7.02
N GLY A 82 -2.61 8.07 -6.70
CA GLY A 82 -1.92 8.27 -5.45
C GLY A 82 -1.79 9.74 -5.14
N SER A 83 -1.25 10.03 -3.98
CA SER A 83 -0.98 11.40 -3.58
C SER A 83 0.14 11.42 -2.57
N SER A 84 0.69 12.59 -2.33
CA SER A 84 1.76 12.74 -1.34
C SER A 84 1.59 14.06 -0.61
N ALA A 85 2.11 14.10 0.60
CA ALA A 85 2.11 15.32 1.39
C ALA A 85 3.43 15.38 2.16
N PRO A 86 4.09 16.55 2.16
CA PRO A 86 5.36 16.67 2.84
C PRO A 86 5.19 16.64 4.36
N ALA A 87 6.29 16.37 5.04
CA ALA A 87 6.30 16.38 6.49
C ALA A 87 5.97 17.78 7.00
N THR A 88 5.30 17.83 8.13
CA THR A 88 5.07 19.09 8.83
C THR A 88 5.68 18.97 10.22
N ARG A 89 5.51 20.03 11.00
CA ARG A 89 6.00 19.99 12.38
C ARG A 89 5.37 18.86 13.17
N ASP A 90 4.10 18.55 12.87
CA ASP A 90 3.32 17.60 13.67
C ASP A 90 3.13 16.26 13.02
N ARG A 91 3.57 16.08 11.77
CA ARG A 91 3.31 14.85 11.05
C ARG A 91 4.47 14.48 10.13
N HIS A 92 4.64 13.17 9.95
CA HIS A 92 5.56 12.67 8.96
C HIS A 92 5.06 12.97 7.55
N ALA A 93 5.96 12.95 6.58
CA ALA A 93 5.55 12.95 5.19
C ALA A 93 4.70 11.72 4.92
N ARG A 94 3.87 11.80 3.91
CA ARG A 94 2.87 10.77 3.70
C ARG A 94 2.70 10.50 2.22
N VAL A 95 2.61 9.22 1.87
CA VAL A 95 2.28 8.78 0.51
C VAL A 95 1.02 7.93 0.61
N VAL A 96 0.06 8.22 -0.25
CA VAL A 96 -1.20 7.49 -0.30
C VAL A 96 -1.32 6.81 -1.66
N VAL A 97 -1.75 5.55 -1.64
CA VAL A 97 -2.08 4.83 -2.86
C VAL A 97 -3.57 4.50 -2.78
N TYR A 98 -4.31 4.79 -3.84
CA TYR A 98 -5.76 4.58 -3.86
C TYR A 98 -6.06 3.26 -4.53
N ARG A 99 -6.61 2.33 -3.76
CA ARG A 99 -6.78 0.96 -4.22
C ARG A 99 -7.74 0.84 -5.40
N ARG A 100 -8.92 1.43 -5.27
CA ARG A 100 -9.94 1.22 -6.28
C ARG A 100 -9.56 1.76 -7.65
N PRO A 101 -9.02 2.99 -7.73
CA PRO A 101 -8.59 3.47 -9.04
C PRO A 101 -7.50 2.62 -9.66
N VAL A 102 -6.55 2.11 -8.86
CA VAL A 102 -5.50 1.26 -9.40
C VAL A 102 -6.10 -0.05 -9.91
N GLU A 103 -7.00 -0.65 -9.15
CA GLU A 103 -7.60 -1.92 -9.55
C GLU A 103 -8.47 -1.77 -10.80
N LEU A 104 -9.06 -0.61 -10.99
CA LEU A 104 -9.83 -0.38 -12.20
C LEU A 104 -8.95 -0.29 -13.42
N ARG A 105 -7.73 0.23 -13.26
CA ARG A 105 -6.83 0.39 -14.38
C ARG A 105 -6.04 -0.87 -14.70
N ALA A 106 -5.66 -1.65 -13.69
CA ALA A 106 -4.83 -2.83 -13.85
C ALA A 106 -5.64 -4.06 -13.47
N LYS A 107 -5.93 -4.92 -14.44
CA LYS A 107 -6.86 -5.99 -14.23
C LYS A 107 -6.22 -7.28 -13.76
N SER A 108 -4.98 -7.54 -14.16
CA SER A 108 -4.32 -8.76 -13.73
C SER A 108 -3.46 -8.47 -12.51
N ARG A 109 -3.08 -9.54 -11.83
CA ARG A 109 -2.23 -9.41 -10.67
C ARG A 109 -0.88 -8.79 -11.03
N ASP A 110 -0.31 -9.25 -12.15
CA ASP A 110 0.98 -8.72 -12.57
C ASP A 110 0.89 -7.25 -12.94
N GLU A 111 -0.18 -6.87 -13.65
CA GLU A 111 -0.37 -5.47 -13.99
C GLU A 111 -0.52 -4.61 -12.75
N ARG A 112 -1.23 -5.12 -11.75
CA ARG A 112 -1.40 -4.37 -10.51
C ARG A 112 -0.08 -4.18 -9.78
N ALA A 113 0.76 -5.22 -9.75
CA ALA A 113 2.05 -5.09 -9.08
C ALA A 113 2.90 -4.04 -9.75
N VAL A 114 2.93 -4.02 -11.09
CA VAL A 114 3.69 -3.02 -11.82
C VAL A 114 3.12 -1.62 -11.57
N LEU A 115 1.81 -1.48 -11.67
CA LEU A 115 1.20 -0.17 -11.52
C LEU A 115 1.35 0.36 -10.10
N VAL A 116 1.18 -0.50 -9.09
CA VAL A 116 1.38 -0.06 -7.71
C VAL A 116 2.80 0.46 -7.54
N HIS A 117 3.77 -0.27 -8.06
CA HIS A 117 5.16 0.19 -7.91
C HIS A 117 5.38 1.52 -8.59
N GLU A 118 4.81 1.71 -9.79
CA GLU A 118 4.94 2.97 -10.50
C GLU A 118 4.32 4.13 -9.70
N VAL A 119 3.15 3.88 -9.10
CA VAL A 119 2.51 4.93 -8.32
C VAL A 119 3.35 5.28 -7.10
N VAL A 120 3.87 4.28 -6.41
CA VAL A 120 4.71 4.54 -5.23
C VAL A 120 5.95 5.32 -5.63
N VAL A 121 6.62 4.91 -6.72
CA VAL A 121 7.82 5.62 -7.18
C VAL A 121 7.49 7.07 -7.51
N GLU A 122 6.38 7.30 -8.22
CA GLU A 122 6.02 8.66 -8.61
C GLU A 122 5.73 9.54 -7.41
N GLN A 123 5.07 9.00 -6.40
CA GLN A 123 4.76 9.82 -5.22
C GLN A 123 5.99 10.06 -4.37
N VAL A 124 6.88 9.08 -4.26
CA VAL A 124 8.14 9.28 -3.56
C VAL A 124 8.99 10.31 -4.31
N ALA A 125 9.00 10.23 -5.64
CA ALA A 125 9.74 11.22 -6.44
C ALA A 125 9.23 12.62 -6.15
N GLU A 126 7.94 12.78 -6.07
CA GLU A 126 7.37 14.09 -5.78
C GLU A 126 7.80 14.58 -4.40
N LEU A 127 7.78 13.70 -3.41
CA LEU A 127 8.24 14.09 -2.07
C LEU A 127 9.70 14.49 -2.04
N LEU A 128 10.53 13.79 -2.79
CA LEU A 128 11.97 14.05 -2.77
C LEU A 128 12.40 15.11 -3.75
N GLY A 129 11.48 15.57 -4.61
CA GLY A 129 11.83 16.56 -5.62
C GLY A 129 12.71 15.99 -6.71
N LEU A 130 12.54 14.73 -7.05
CA LEU A 130 13.37 14.05 -8.02
C LEU A 130 12.50 13.52 -9.15
N ALA A 131 13.13 13.17 -10.28
CA ALA A 131 12.43 12.45 -11.34
C ALA A 131 12.21 11.00 -10.90
N PRO A 132 11.13 10.36 -11.37
CA PRO A 132 10.90 8.97 -10.99
C PRO A 132 12.06 8.04 -11.33
N GLU A 133 12.72 8.29 -12.47
CA GLU A 133 13.88 7.47 -12.86
C GLU A 133 15.03 7.61 -11.90
N SER A 134 15.13 8.73 -11.21
CA SER A 134 16.16 8.93 -10.20
C SER A 134 15.85 8.18 -8.93
N VAL A 135 14.55 8.02 -8.63
CA VAL A 135 14.13 7.28 -7.45
C VAL A 135 14.36 5.79 -7.65
N ASP A 136 13.97 5.29 -8.83
CA ASP A 136 14.13 3.88 -9.17
C ASP A 136 14.64 3.80 -10.60
N PRO A 137 15.90 3.40 -10.80
CA PRO A 137 16.43 3.36 -12.17
C PRO A 137 15.67 2.41 -13.10
N ARG A 138 14.88 1.51 -12.54
CA ARG A 138 14.12 0.57 -13.36
C ARG A 138 12.72 1.07 -13.67
N TYR A 139 12.40 2.26 -13.23
CA TYR A 139 11.08 2.82 -13.48
C TYR A 139 10.84 2.94 -14.99
N GLY A 140 9.68 2.48 -15.42
CA GLY A 140 9.33 2.56 -16.83
C GLY A 140 9.93 1.47 -17.68
N GLN A 141 10.71 0.57 -17.09
CA GLN A 141 11.35 -0.51 -17.84
C GLN A 141 10.67 -1.81 -17.50
N GLU A 142 9.73 -2.19 -18.30
CA GLU A 142 8.98 -3.41 -18.09
C GLU A 142 9.19 -4.37 -19.24
#